data_d8b274cf4b5039536f43cd38e0c39da7
#
_entry.id   d8b274cf4b5039536f43cd38e0c39da7
#
_cell.length_a   1.000
_cell.length_b   1.000
_cell.length_c   1.000
_cell.angle_alpha   90.00
_cell.angle_beta   90.00
_cell.angle_gamma   90.00
#
_symmetry.space_group_name_H-M   'P 1'
#
loop_
_entity.id
_entity.type
_entity.pdbx_description
1 polymer ?
#
loop_
_entity_poly.entity_id
_entity_poly.type
_entity_poly.pdbx_seq_one_letter_code
_entity_poly.pdbx_strand_id
1 'polypeptide(L)'
;MKRTCFLFIALLMALSLLSACQPTPEVEPVAQKDSEALIEQVEVAEEDVADMAKAPETRHITRELSEASQRTGIDITIDADVVLPETDAIPVARVQSGALDISVLENIWEILGNSSGMLEDFPRSHYEGQARMWMEFRENGVLDKYSSFEEMDAAISELLAEAATKSAEPVFFPESPMDVMQTGEKLHDTNMYDCYEGYVTFYGWSDQETVYKMGLNATSDGGNKFTRDIEMNDELNSYQINVNPLNIYLPAIERGEFKIQLPERSIEDAQAYAEQLLAELGITDFACVVARIAPLLPRVVDWSAGPYPCAYELVFTRQVAGVNMTYNDVTGSGGRLYRDTPDYTPSWGYEYIRLLVDDAGVLYMVYPQPYEVTEIVTESTEILPLEEAVASFERMIGYQYAAYETGEEEPCDDAYLCIDEIRLGLTRIAEKNAQEQGYLVPSWTFFGHYKLSDFRPDGYGHHGTEAILIVNALDGSIIDPDRGF
;
A
#
# COMPACT_ATOMS: atom_id res chain seq x y z
N MET A 1 -11.72 -61.55 24.66
CA MET A 1 -10.88 -60.36 24.74
C MET A 1 -10.63 -59.62 23.39
N LYS A 2 -10.37 -60.29 22.27
CA LYS A 2 -10.10 -59.60 20.97
C LYS A 2 -11.32 -58.85 20.37
N ARG A 3 -12.56 -59.33 20.56
CA ARG A 3 -13.78 -58.66 20.03
C ARG A 3 -14.20 -57.43 20.83
N THR A 4 -13.91 -57.34 22.11
CA THR A 4 -14.23 -56.19 22.94
C THR A 4 -13.27 -55.02 22.71
N CYS A 5 -12.01 -55.28 22.36
CA CYS A 5 -11.03 -54.26 22.01
C CYS A 5 -11.36 -53.55 20.69
N PHE A 6 -11.86 -54.30 19.70
CA PHE A 6 -12.28 -53.74 18.41
C PHE A 6 -13.51 -52.83 18.51
N LEU A 7 -14.45 -53.14 19.36
CA LEU A 7 -15.64 -52.32 19.63
C LEU A 7 -15.27 -51.01 20.33
N PHE A 8 -14.27 -51.06 21.25
CA PHE A 8 -13.79 -49.83 21.93
C PHE A 8 -13.01 -48.90 21.02
N ILE A 9 -12.20 -49.43 20.11
CA ILE A 9 -11.46 -48.64 19.12
C ILE A 9 -12.43 -48.02 18.09
N ALA A 10 -13.43 -48.77 17.63
CA ALA A 10 -14.47 -48.28 16.73
C ALA A 10 -15.34 -47.16 17.38
N LEU A 11 -15.62 -47.27 18.68
CA LEU A 11 -16.37 -46.27 19.42
C LEU A 11 -15.52 -45.00 19.67
N LEU A 12 -14.23 -45.13 19.92
CA LEU A 12 -13.28 -44.00 20.04
C LEU A 12 -13.11 -43.29 18.69
N MET A 13 -13.00 -43.99 17.56
CA MET A 13 -12.96 -43.39 16.26
C MET A 13 -14.29 -42.69 15.87
N ALA A 14 -15.43 -43.25 16.28
CA ALA A 14 -16.72 -42.61 16.04
C ALA A 14 -16.90 -41.35 16.91
N LEU A 15 -16.38 -41.32 18.12
CA LEU A 15 -16.39 -40.15 18.99
C LEU A 15 -15.42 -39.06 18.53
N SER A 16 -14.26 -39.41 17.98
CA SER A 16 -13.34 -38.41 17.36
C SER A 16 -13.86 -37.81 16.07
N LEU A 17 -14.69 -38.53 15.31
CA LEU A 17 -15.35 -37.99 14.13
C LEU A 17 -16.53 -37.04 14.46
N LEU A 18 -17.11 -37.15 15.66
CA LEU A 18 -18.17 -36.25 16.13
C LEU A 18 -17.64 -34.96 16.77
N SER A 19 -16.37 -34.94 17.19
CA SER A 19 -15.72 -33.70 17.70
C SER A 19 -15.05 -32.85 16.61
N ALA A 20 -15.01 -33.35 15.37
CA ALA A 20 -14.47 -32.59 14.23
C ALA A 20 -15.49 -31.70 13.50
N CYS A 21 -16.76 -31.69 13.93
CA CYS A 21 -17.70 -30.68 13.49
C CYS A 21 -17.56 -29.47 14.41
N GLN A 22 -16.63 -28.57 14.14
CA GLN A 22 -16.81 -27.19 14.54
C GLN A 22 -18.15 -26.70 13.99
N PRO A 23 -18.98 -26.00 14.77
CA PRO A 23 -20.18 -25.38 14.23
C PRO A 23 -19.74 -24.51 13.05
N THR A 24 -20.25 -24.83 11.87
CA THR A 24 -20.13 -23.94 10.72
C THR A 24 -20.67 -22.59 11.16
N PRO A 25 -19.92 -21.49 11.02
CA PRO A 25 -20.46 -20.18 11.37
C PRO A 25 -21.79 -19.98 10.63
N GLU A 26 -22.77 -19.42 11.32
CA GLU A 26 -24.07 -19.05 10.70
C GLU A 26 -23.89 -17.96 9.63
N VAL A 27 -22.69 -17.42 9.50
CA VAL A 27 -22.29 -16.46 8.47
C VAL A 27 -21.86 -17.27 7.24
N GLU A 28 -22.46 -16.98 6.11
CA GLU A 28 -22.05 -17.55 4.83
C GLU A 28 -20.55 -17.29 4.63
N PRO A 29 -19.77 -18.30 4.21
CA PRO A 29 -18.39 -18.09 3.86
C PRO A 29 -18.30 -16.99 2.80
N VAL A 30 -17.23 -16.21 2.82
CA VAL A 30 -16.95 -15.17 1.83
C VAL A 30 -17.08 -15.81 0.44
N ALA A 31 -18.22 -15.63 -0.17
CA ALA A 31 -18.52 -16.10 -1.52
C ALA A 31 -18.67 -14.87 -2.40
N GLN A 32 -18.18 -14.97 -3.62
CA GLN A 32 -18.41 -13.90 -4.60
C GLN A 32 -19.93 -13.67 -4.72
N LYS A 33 -20.37 -12.55 -4.17
CA LYS A 33 -21.76 -12.13 -4.21
C LYS A 33 -22.09 -11.62 -5.62
N ASP A 34 -23.37 -11.67 -5.93
CA ASP A 34 -23.88 -11.06 -7.15
C ASP A 34 -23.97 -9.55 -6.91
N SER A 35 -22.94 -8.82 -7.35
CA SER A 35 -22.87 -7.36 -7.20
C SER A 35 -24.04 -6.66 -7.92
N GLU A 36 -24.53 -7.21 -9.04
CA GLU A 36 -25.68 -6.66 -9.75
C GLU A 36 -26.95 -6.74 -8.90
N ALA A 37 -27.18 -7.86 -8.22
CA ALA A 37 -28.34 -8.01 -7.33
C ALA A 37 -28.28 -7.05 -6.12
N LEU A 38 -27.09 -6.72 -5.62
CA LEU A 38 -26.91 -5.74 -4.58
C LEU A 38 -27.25 -4.32 -5.09
N ILE A 39 -26.81 -3.99 -6.28
CA ILE A 39 -27.05 -2.68 -6.92
C ILE A 39 -28.53 -2.51 -7.29
N GLU A 40 -29.21 -3.55 -7.79
CA GLU A 40 -30.66 -3.50 -8.02
C GLU A 40 -31.43 -3.16 -6.74
N GLN A 41 -30.98 -3.62 -5.57
CA GLN A 41 -31.59 -3.27 -4.27
C GLN A 41 -31.40 -1.80 -3.94
N VAL A 42 -30.24 -1.23 -4.24
CA VAL A 42 -29.94 0.19 -4.03
C VAL A 42 -30.79 1.08 -4.93
N GLU A 43 -30.93 0.74 -6.21
CA GLU A 43 -31.77 1.49 -7.17
C GLU A 43 -33.26 1.51 -6.78
N VAL A 44 -33.76 0.40 -6.22
CA VAL A 44 -35.15 0.31 -5.77
C VAL A 44 -35.39 1.12 -4.48
N ALA A 45 -34.38 1.29 -3.64
CA ALA A 45 -34.50 2.03 -2.37
C ALA A 45 -34.60 3.56 -2.56
N GLU A 46 -34.24 4.11 -3.73
CA GLU A 46 -34.31 5.56 -4.00
C GLU A 46 -35.72 6.16 -3.88
N GLU A 47 -36.77 5.35 -4.04
CA GLU A 47 -38.13 5.84 -3.94
C GLU A 47 -38.59 6.18 -2.48
N ASP A 48 -37.86 5.72 -1.43
CA ASP A 48 -38.24 5.83 -0.01
C ASP A 48 -37.20 6.62 0.87
N VAL A 49 -36.22 7.32 0.31
CA VAL A 49 -35.08 7.95 1.03
C VAL A 49 -35.48 9.21 1.84
N ALA A 50 -36.51 9.16 2.66
CA ALA A 50 -36.89 10.28 3.53
C ALA A 50 -36.24 10.25 4.94
N ASP A 51 -35.58 9.16 5.33
CA ASP A 51 -34.96 8.99 6.66
C ASP A 51 -33.56 8.36 6.54
N MET A 52 -32.62 9.08 5.89
CA MET A 52 -31.24 8.63 5.76
C MET A 52 -30.58 8.48 7.13
N ALA A 53 -29.84 7.38 7.32
CA ALA A 53 -29.02 7.20 8.50
C ALA A 53 -28.02 8.36 8.60
N LYS A 54 -28.18 9.18 9.64
CA LYS A 54 -27.23 10.26 9.91
C LYS A 54 -25.86 9.67 10.21
N ALA A 55 -24.81 10.34 9.72
CA ALA A 55 -23.44 10.02 10.11
C ALA A 55 -23.36 9.88 11.65
N PRO A 56 -22.65 8.88 12.17
CA PRO A 56 -22.56 8.64 13.60
C PRO A 56 -21.97 9.88 14.31
N GLU A 57 -22.53 10.23 15.45
CA GLU A 57 -22.00 11.33 16.28
C GLU A 57 -20.68 10.93 16.97
N THR A 58 -20.43 9.63 17.10
CA THR A 58 -19.26 9.07 17.79
C THR A 58 -18.02 9.24 16.92
N ARG A 59 -17.03 9.95 17.45
CA ARG A 59 -15.74 10.20 16.77
C ARG A 59 -14.61 9.31 17.27
N HIS A 60 -14.82 8.55 18.34
CA HIS A 60 -13.86 7.62 18.92
C HIS A 60 -14.58 6.49 19.63
N ILE A 61 -14.09 5.25 19.46
CA ILE A 61 -14.65 4.07 20.14
C ILE A 61 -13.52 3.24 20.76
N THR A 62 -13.81 2.68 21.95
CA THR A 62 -12.90 1.77 22.64
C THR A 62 -13.65 0.49 23.00
N ARG A 63 -13.13 -0.68 22.63
CA ARG A 63 -13.70 -2.00 22.94
C ARG A 63 -12.61 -3.06 23.09
N GLU A 64 -12.85 -4.00 24.01
CA GLU A 64 -12.11 -5.25 24.13
C GLU A 64 -12.94 -6.38 23.50
N LEU A 65 -12.35 -7.12 22.54
CA LEU A 65 -13.03 -8.18 21.82
C LEU A 65 -12.74 -9.56 22.46
N SER A 66 -13.19 -9.75 23.70
CA SER A 66 -12.85 -10.90 24.53
C SER A 66 -13.19 -12.26 23.88
N GLU A 67 -14.30 -12.36 23.11
CA GLU A 67 -14.67 -13.62 22.43
C GLU A 67 -13.73 -13.94 21.27
N ALA A 68 -13.37 -12.92 20.47
CA ALA A 68 -12.42 -13.06 19.38
C ALA A 68 -11.03 -13.37 19.91
N SER A 69 -10.57 -12.68 20.98
CA SER A 69 -9.30 -12.92 21.66
C SER A 69 -9.19 -14.35 22.21
N GLN A 70 -10.24 -14.86 22.85
CA GLN A 70 -10.28 -16.25 23.36
C GLN A 70 -10.22 -17.29 22.24
N ARG A 71 -10.82 -16.98 21.08
CA ARG A 71 -10.84 -17.90 19.93
C ARG A 71 -9.50 -17.98 19.22
N THR A 72 -8.77 -16.87 19.16
CA THR A 72 -7.54 -16.74 18.37
C THR A 72 -6.27 -16.85 19.18
N GLY A 73 -6.34 -16.73 20.50
CA GLY A 73 -5.17 -16.60 21.36
C GLY A 73 -4.43 -15.26 21.22
N ILE A 74 -5.01 -14.28 20.50
CA ILE A 74 -4.44 -12.96 20.23
C ILE A 74 -5.27 -11.93 20.99
N ASP A 75 -4.64 -10.95 21.63
CA ASP A 75 -5.35 -9.84 22.27
C ASP A 75 -5.90 -8.88 21.19
N ILE A 76 -7.22 -8.85 21.01
CA ILE A 76 -7.87 -8.06 19.97
C ILE A 76 -8.66 -6.91 20.60
N THR A 77 -8.29 -5.68 20.23
CA THR A 77 -8.90 -4.46 20.77
C THR A 77 -9.26 -3.48 19.66
N ILE A 78 -10.23 -2.62 19.96
CA ILE A 78 -10.54 -1.43 19.18
C ILE A 78 -10.28 -0.24 20.10
N ASP A 79 -9.43 0.68 19.69
CA ASP A 79 -9.18 1.99 20.32
C ASP A 79 -8.98 3.00 19.18
N ALA A 80 -10.10 3.29 18.51
CA ALA A 80 -10.11 3.82 17.15
C ALA A 80 -10.79 5.17 17.02
N ASP A 81 -10.18 6.05 16.25
CA ASP A 81 -10.83 7.24 15.74
C ASP A 81 -11.75 6.89 14.57
N VAL A 82 -12.93 7.54 14.54
CA VAL A 82 -13.93 7.35 13.49
C VAL A 82 -13.84 8.51 12.50
N VAL A 83 -13.42 8.20 11.28
CA VAL A 83 -13.27 9.16 10.19
C VAL A 83 -14.46 9.07 9.24
N LEU A 84 -15.15 10.20 9.07
CA LEU A 84 -16.34 10.32 8.25
C LEU A 84 -16.09 11.28 7.09
N PRO A 85 -16.73 11.10 5.93
CA PRO A 85 -16.71 12.09 4.86
C PRO A 85 -17.38 13.39 5.32
N GLU A 86 -17.07 14.50 4.66
CA GLU A 86 -17.69 15.80 4.94
C GLU A 86 -19.13 15.92 4.45
N THR A 87 -19.59 14.95 3.67
CA THR A 87 -20.94 14.87 3.10
C THR A 87 -21.77 13.77 3.74
N ASP A 88 -23.05 14.00 3.91
CA ASP A 88 -24.04 12.97 4.34
C ASP A 88 -24.53 12.12 3.14
N ALA A 89 -24.29 12.56 1.91
CA ALA A 89 -24.67 11.84 0.70
C ALA A 89 -23.54 10.87 0.29
N ILE A 90 -23.77 9.57 0.45
CA ILE A 90 -22.79 8.54 0.14
C ILE A 90 -23.19 7.85 -1.17
N PRO A 91 -22.42 8.03 -2.26
CA PRO A 91 -22.79 7.52 -3.56
C PRO A 91 -22.48 6.03 -3.74
N VAL A 92 -23.09 5.44 -4.76
CA VAL A 92 -22.64 4.20 -5.40
C VAL A 92 -22.26 4.54 -6.84
N ALA A 93 -21.11 4.09 -7.30
CA ALA A 93 -20.63 4.39 -8.63
C ALA A 93 -20.14 3.12 -9.35
N ARG A 94 -20.27 3.09 -10.67
CA ARG A 94 -19.63 2.08 -11.52
C ARG A 94 -18.24 2.55 -11.90
N VAL A 95 -17.26 1.65 -11.80
CA VAL A 95 -15.87 1.95 -12.12
C VAL A 95 -15.26 0.85 -12.99
N GLN A 96 -14.23 1.23 -13.72
CA GLN A 96 -13.36 0.30 -14.42
C GLN A 96 -11.89 0.71 -14.28
N SER A 97 -10.99 -0.23 -14.59
CA SER A 97 -9.58 0.09 -14.74
C SER A 97 -9.41 1.15 -15.81
N GLY A 98 -8.64 2.16 -15.52
CA GLY A 98 -8.40 3.31 -16.40
C GLY A 98 -6.92 3.43 -16.78
N ALA A 99 -6.63 4.40 -17.60
CA ALA A 99 -5.28 4.80 -17.96
C ALA A 99 -5.14 6.31 -17.77
N LEU A 100 -3.93 6.79 -17.53
CA LEU A 100 -3.67 8.22 -17.49
C LEU A 100 -3.67 8.81 -18.92
N ASP A 101 -4.25 9.98 -19.05
CA ASP A 101 -4.13 10.74 -20.29
C ASP A 101 -2.66 11.08 -20.58
N ILE A 102 -2.29 11.07 -21.85
CA ILE A 102 -0.93 11.43 -22.29
C ILE A 102 -0.51 12.80 -21.77
N SER A 103 -1.43 13.77 -21.68
CA SER A 103 -1.14 15.09 -21.13
C SER A 103 -0.75 15.07 -19.65
N VAL A 104 -1.32 14.15 -18.85
CA VAL A 104 -0.91 13.96 -17.45
C VAL A 104 0.49 13.35 -17.39
N LEU A 105 0.79 12.39 -18.26
CA LEU A 105 2.12 11.77 -18.35
C LEU A 105 3.19 12.78 -18.80
N GLU A 106 2.86 13.63 -19.76
CA GLU A 106 3.70 14.76 -20.18
C GLU A 106 3.97 15.71 -18.99
N ASN A 107 2.94 16.09 -18.23
CA ASN A 107 3.10 16.92 -17.04
C ASN A 107 3.97 16.25 -15.97
N ILE A 108 3.80 14.95 -15.74
CA ILE A 108 4.64 14.19 -14.78
C ILE A 108 6.11 14.28 -15.22
N TRP A 109 6.41 14.05 -16.49
CA TRP A 109 7.76 14.17 -17.01
C TRP A 109 8.30 15.60 -16.97
N GLU A 110 7.50 16.57 -17.41
CA GLU A 110 7.93 17.97 -17.44
C GLU A 110 8.19 18.55 -16.05
N ILE A 111 7.33 18.26 -15.09
CA ILE A 111 7.40 18.83 -13.74
C ILE A 111 8.36 18.05 -12.85
N LEU A 112 8.21 16.73 -12.73
CA LEU A 112 9.07 15.93 -11.84
C LEU A 112 10.42 15.62 -12.46
N GLY A 113 10.47 15.36 -13.76
CA GLY A 113 11.71 15.09 -14.51
C GLY A 113 12.40 16.34 -15.04
N ASN A 114 11.82 17.53 -14.84
CA ASN A 114 12.32 18.79 -15.37
C ASN A 114 12.61 18.72 -16.87
N SER A 115 11.85 17.94 -17.63
CA SER A 115 11.99 17.70 -19.08
C SER A 115 13.42 17.32 -19.52
N SER A 116 14.24 16.75 -18.63
CA SER A 116 15.67 16.54 -18.89
C SER A 116 15.99 15.45 -19.91
N GLY A 117 15.00 14.67 -20.31
CA GLY A 117 15.17 13.58 -21.27
C GLY A 117 15.67 12.28 -20.64
N MET A 118 15.84 11.25 -21.47
CA MET A 118 16.32 9.94 -21.07
C MET A 118 17.84 9.91 -21.11
N LEU A 119 18.49 9.46 -20.04
CA LEU A 119 19.94 9.27 -20.00
C LEU A 119 20.37 8.13 -20.92
N GLU A 120 21.33 8.41 -21.80
CA GLU A 120 22.08 7.41 -22.55
C GLU A 120 23.25 6.86 -21.71
N ASP A 121 23.87 7.75 -20.91
CA ASP A 121 24.96 7.38 -20.02
C ASP A 121 24.95 8.30 -18.77
N PHE A 122 25.29 7.72 -17.63
CA PHE A 122 25.42 8.45 -16.39
C PHE A 122 26.63 9.40 -16.41
N PRO A 123 26.51 10.59 -15.81
CA PRO A 123 27.66 11.49 -15.66
C PRO A 123 28.70 10.91 -14.70
N ARG A 124 29.92 11.42 -14.79
CA ARG A 124 31.04 11.02 -13.92
C ARG A 124 30.70 11.09 -12.44
N SER A 125 29.98 12.13 -12.02
CA SER A 125 29.59 12.38 -10.62
C SER A 125 28.76 11.23 -10.04
N HIS A 126 27.96 10.54 -10.84
CA HIS A 126 27.18 9.38 -10.41
C HIS A 126 28.11 8.23 -9.95
N TYR A 127 29.07 7.84 -10.78
CA TYR A 127 30.00 6.75 -10.44
C TYR A 127 30.92 7.12 -9.26
N GLU A 128 31.35 8.40 -9.19
CA GLU A 128 32.11 8.92 -8.05
C GLU A 128 31.28 8.94 -6.76
N GLY A 129 29.98 9.22 -6.85
CA GLY A 129 29.02 9.18 -5.75
C GLY A 129 28.88 7.76 -5.20
N GLN A 130 28.60 6.79 -6.07
CA GLN A 130 28.53 5.38 -5.68
C GLN A 130 29.84 4.88 -5.04
N ALA A 131 30.98 5.20 -5.63
CA ALA A 131 32.26 4.80 -5.06
C ALA A 131 32.46 5.40 -3.66
N ARG A 132 32.06 6.66 -3.44
CA ARG A 132 32.16 7.35 -2.15
C ARG A 132 31.27 6.69 -1.10
N MET A 133 30.05 6.34 -1.44
CA MET A 133 29.13 5.61 -0.58
C MET A 133 29.74 4.26 -0.13
N TRP A 134 30.25 3.47 -1.07
CA TRP A 134 30.90 2.19 -0.72
C TRP A 134 32.16 2.36 0.11
N MET A 135 32.93 3.45 -0.09
CA MET A 135 34.06 3.79 0.78
C MET A 135 33.59 4.08 2.22
N GLU A 136 32.50 4.81 2.39
CA GLU A 136 31.91 5.09 3.70
C GLU A 136 31.42 3.81 4.39
N PHE A 137 30.74 2.92 3.67
CA PHE A 137 30.35 1.60 4.21
C PHE A 137 31.55 0.79 4.64
N ARG A 138 32.59 0.79 3.81
CA ARG A 138 33.87 0.13 4.08
C ARG A 138 34.52 0.63 5.35
N GLU A 139 34.54 1.96 5.56
CA GLU A 139 35.10 2.62 6.74
C GLU A 139 34.27 2.30 8.00
N ASN A 140 32.97 2.19 7.88
CA ASN A 140 32.05 1.84 8.96
C ASN A 140 31.98 0.32 9.24
N GLY A 141 32.70 -0.50 8.48
CA GLY A 141 32.70 -1.94 8.67
C GLY A 141 31.47 -2.68 8.16
N VAL A 142 30.67 -2.04 7.29
CA VAL A 142 29.48 -2.61 6.67
C VAL A 142 29.85 -3.28 5.34
N LEU A 143 29.47 -4.54 5.14
CA LEU A 143 29.73 -5.29 3.90
C LEU A 143 28.58 -5.21 2.91
N ASP A 144 27.36 -4.95 3.40
CA ASP A 144 26.12 -4.95 2.63
C ASP A 144 25.99 -6.16 1.67
N LYS A 145 25.90 -5.91 0.36
CA LYS A 145 25.77 -6.95 -0.67
C LYS A 145 27.05 -7.72 -0.99
N TYR A 146 28.21 -7.26 -0.49
CA TYR A 146 29.51 -7.89 -0.78
C TYR A 146 29.83 -9.00 0.20
N SER A 147 30.49 -10.05 -0.30
CA SER A 147 30.89 -11.20 0.53
C SER A 147 32.13 -10.91 1.37
N SER A 148 32.89 -9.87 1.01
CA SER A 148 34.13 -9.48 1.71
C SER A 148 34.51 -8.02 1.43
N PHE A 149 35.32 -7.42 2.31
CA PHE A 149 35.90 -6.10 2.06
C PHE A 149 36.86 -6.05 0.86
N GLU A 150 37.47 -7.17 0.51
CA GLU A 150 38.32 -7.27 -0.68
C GLU A 150 37.49 -7.16 -1.97
N GLU A 151 36.32 -7.79 -2.00
CA GLU A 151 35.36 -7.67 -3.11
C GLU A 151 34.81 -6.25 -3.22
N MET A 152 34.47 -5.62 -2.12
CA MET A 152 34.02 -4.24 -2.06
C MET A 152 35.11 -3.26 -2.53
N ASP A 153 36.38 -3.43 -2.09
CA ASP A 153 37.51 -2.60 -2.50
C ASP A 153 37.76 -2.73 -4.02
N ALA A 154 37.57 -3.92 -4.59
CA ALA A 154 37.63 -4.15 -6.03
C ALA A 154 36.52 -3.42 -6.78
N ALA A 155 35.26 -3.50 -6.29
CA ALA A 155 34.13 -2.80 -6.89
C ALA A 155 34.28 -1.28 -6.83
N ILE A 156 34.74 -0.73 -5.70
CA ILE A 156 35.09 0.71 -5.58
C ILE A 156 36.12 1.12 -6.62
N SER A 157 37.17 0.30 -6.80
CA SER A 157 38.24 0.58 -7.78
C SER A 157 37.71 0.55 -9.21
N GLU A 158 36.79 -0.36 -9.52
CA GLU A 158 36.15 -0.47 -10.84
C GLU A 158 35.26 0.76 -11.10
N LEU A 159 34.40 1.18 -10.14
CA LEU A 159 33.60 2.38 -10.24
C LEU A 159 34.42 3.65 -10.50
N LEU A 160 35.55 3.81 -9.81
CA LEU A 160 36.44 4.96 -10.01
C LEU A 160 37.15 4.92 -11.37
N ALA A 161 37.51 3.73 -11.85
CA ALA A 161 38.09 3.55 -13.18
C ALA A 161 37.03 3.86 -14.25
N GLU A 162 35.81 3.44 -14.08
CA GLU A 162 34.70 3.75 -14.98
C GLU A 162 34.41 5.25 -14.99
N ALA A 163 34.29 5.89 -13.82
CA ALA A 163 34.11 7.33 -13.68
C ALA A 163 35.13 8.13 -14.48
N ALA A 164 36.38 7.70 -14.50
CA ALA A 164 37.44 8.37 -15.23
C ALA A 164 37.25 8.37 -16.78
N THR A 165 36.41 7.48 -17.30
CA THR A 165 36.07 7.40 -18.73
C THR A 165 34.82 8.19 -19.12
N LYS A 166 34.01 8.60 -18.13
CA LYS A 166 32.71 9.22 -18.36
C LYS A 166 32.79 10.73 -18.54
N SER A 167 31.79 11.29 -19.23
CA SER A 167 31.59 12.74 -19.35
C SER A 167 31.34 13.37 -17.97
N ALA A 168 31.71 14.62 -17.79
CA ALA A 168 31.32 15.41 -16.63
C ALA A 168 29.82 15.77 -16.67
N GLU A 169 29.30 15.97 -17.89
CA GLU A 169 27.90 16.30 -18.13
C GLU A 169 27.12 15.03 -18.50
N PRO A 170 25.82 14.95 -18.14
CA PRO A 170 24.96 13.84 -18.55
C PRO A 170 24.83 13.76 -20.07
N VAL A 171 24.71 12.57 -20.63
CA VAL A 171 24.46 12.31 -22.03
C VAL A 171 23.04 11.78 -22.18
N PHE A 172 22.26 12.38 -23.05
CA PHE A 172 20.85 12.04 -23.28
C PHE A 172 20.61 11.44 -24.65
N PHE A 173 19.66 10.54 -24.75
CA PHE A 173 19.08 10.15 -26.03
C PHE A 173 18.42 11.35 -26.69
N PRO A 174 18.43 11.43 -28.05
CA PRO A 174 17.79 12.50 -28.79
C PRO A 174 16.24 12.43 -28.77
N GLU A 175 15.69 11.24 -28.53
CA GLU A 175 14.25 10.98 -28.46
C GLU A 175 13.68 11.35 -27.09
N SER A 176 12.44 11.88 -27.07
CA SER A 176 11.75 12.11 -25.81
C SER A 176 11.14 10.82 -25.26
N PRO A 177 10.89 10.72 -23.92
CA PRO A 177 10.17 9.59 -23.36
C PRO A 177 8.77 9.40 -23.98
N MET A 178 8.11 10.47 -24.36
CA MET A 178 6.78 10.42 -24.99
C MET A 178 6.83 9.79 -26.37
N ASP A 179 7.83 10.14 -27.20
CA ASP A 179 8.01 9.56 -28.54
C ASP A 179 8.27 8.05 -28.44
N VAL A 180 9.15 7.65 -27.51
CA VAL A 180 9.50 6.26 -27.29
C VAL A 180 8.29 5.46 -26.78
N MET A 181 7.54 6.01 -25.86
CA MET A 181 6.33 5.38 -25.31
C MET A 181 5.25 5.18 -26.39
N GLN A 182 5.09 6.14 -27.31
CA GLN A 182 4.11 6.03 -28.40
C GLN A 182 4.50 4.96 -29.42
N THR A 183 5.79 4.81 -29.71
CA THR A 183 6.27 3.87 -30.74
C THR A 183 6.59 2.50 -30.18
N GLY A 184 6.92 2.39 -28.89
CA GLY A 184 7.46 1.18 -28.26
C GLY A 184 8.80 0.73 -28.87
N GLU A 185 9.47 1.61 -29.63
CA GLU A 185 10.70 1.29 -30.34
C GLU A 185 11.90 1.28 -29.38
N LYS A 186 12.58 0.17 -29.29
CA LYS A 186 13.83 0.06 -28.52
C LYS A 186 14.93 0.83 -29.22
N LEU A 187 15.41 1.91 -28.60
CA LEU A 187 16.46 2.76 -29.16
C LEU A 187 17.82 2.05 -29.21
N HIS A 188 18.16 1.30 -28.18
CA HIS A 188 19.38 0.51 -28.06
C HIS A 188 19.23 -0.64 -27.06
N ASP A 189 20.17 -1.57 -27.09
CA ASP A 189 20.21 -2.72 -26.17
C ASP A 189 20.97 -2.32 -24.88
N THR A 190 20.41 -1.35 -24.13
CA THR A 190 20.99 -0.86 -22.87
C THR A 190 20.04 -1.18 -21.71
N ASN A 191 20.60 -1.35 -20.50
CA ASN A 191 19.81 -1.51 -19.27
C ASN A 191 19.27 -0.17 -18.72
N MET A 192 19.47 0.93 -19.46
CA MET A 192 19.13 2.29 -19.02
C MET A 192 17.67 2.65 -19.21
N TYR A 193 16.97 1.92 -20.05
CA TYR A 193 15.54 2.11 -20.26
C TYR A 193 14.87 0.80 -20.67
N ASP A 194 13.57 0.70 -20.44
CA ASP A 194 12.70 -0.34 -20.96
C ASP A 194 11.47 0.31 -21.58
N CYS A 195 11.02 -0.18 -22.73
CA CYS A 195 9.87 0.38 -23.41
C CYS A 195 9.11 -0.67 -24.21
N TYR A 196 7.80 -0.44 -24.28
CA TYR A 196 6.87 -1.05 -25.23
C TYR A 196 5.74 -0.05 -25.49
N GLU A 197 4.89 -0.32 -26.44
CA GLU A 197 3.80 0.61 -26.78
C GLU A 197 2.96 0.93 -25.51
N GLY A 198 2.84 2.22 -25.23
CA GLY A 198 2.14 2.74 -24.05
C GLY A 198 2.95 2.77 -22.75
N TYR A 199 4.22 2.35 -22.76
CA TYR A 199 5.04 2.31 -21.55
C TYR A 199 6.49 2.69 -21.82
N VAL A 200 7.10 3.42 -20.87
CA VAL A 200 8.55 3.66 -20.84
C VAL A 200 9.04 3.77 -19.38
N THR A 201 10.15 3.11 -19.10
CA THR A 201 10.94 3.34 -17.86
C THR A 201 12.33 3.81 -18.25
N PHE A 202 12.81 4.88 -17.63
CA PHE A 202 14.09 5.48 -17.95
C PHE A 202 14.73 6.18 -16.75
N TYR A 203 16.02 6.47 -16.89
CA TYR A 203 16.74 7.36 -15.97
C TYR A 203 16.86 8.74 -16.60
N GLY A 204 16.80 9.78 -15.78
CA GLY A 204 16.98 11.16 -16.17
C GLY A 204 17.86 11.92 -15.17
N TRP A 205 18.05 13.20 -15.42
CA TRP A 205 18.90 14.08 -14.61
C TRP A 205 18.06 15.25 -14.10
N SER A 206 17.94 15.39 -12.77
CA SER A 206 17.15 16.45 -12.17
C SER A 206 17.90 17.79 -12.16
N ASP A 207 17.17 18.90 -11.96
CA ASP A 207 17.73 20.24 -11.75
C ASP A 207 18.60 20.35 -10.49
N GLN A 208 18.51 19.39 -9.59
CA GLN A 208 19.35 19.29 -8.39
C GLN A 208 20.64 18.48 -8.63
N GLU A 209 20.99 18.25 -9.88
CA GLU A 209 22.18 17.48 -10.30
C GLU A 209 22.20 16.04 -9.76
N THR A 210 21.00 15.44 -9.62
CA THR A 210 20.84 14.04 -9.18
C THR A 210 20.16 13.21 -10.25
N VAL A 211 20.45 11.90 -10.23
CA VAL A 211 19.78 10.93 -11.10
C VAL A 211 18.40 10.64 -10.57
N TYR A 212 17.41 10.61 -11.45
CA TYR A 212 16.08 10.10 -11.11
C TYR A 212 15.72 8.91 -12.00
N LYS A 213 14.78 8.09 -11.55
CA LYS A 213 14.14 7.03 -12.33
C LYS A 213 12.66 7.33 -12.51
N MET A 214 12.17 7.23 -13.71
CA MET A 214 10.77 7.46 -14.04
C MET A 214 10.20 6.28 -14.84
N GLY A 215 9.01 5.84 -14.47
CA GLY A 215 8.17 4.93 -15.24
C GLY A 215 6.90 5.64 -15.59
N LEU A 216 6.58 5.72 -16.88
CA LEU A 216 5.36 6.31 -17.43
C LEU A 216 4.56 5.22 -18.13
N ASN A 217 3.28 5.11 -17.82
CA ASN A 217 2.41 4.08 -18.35
C ASN A 217 1.05 4.66 -18.73
N ALA A 218 0.73 4.56 -20.01
CA ALA A 218 -0.55 4.95 -20.60
C ALA A 218 -1.53 3.76 -20.73
N THR A 219 -1.19 2.59 -20.21
CA THR A 219 -2.06 1.41 -20.22
C THR A 219 -2.76 1.22 -18.87
N SER A 220 -3.81 0.42 -18.83
CA SER A 220 -4.57 0.15 -17.60
C SER A 220 -3.89 -0.81 -16.63
N ASP A 221 -2.88 -1.54 -17.07
CA ASP A 221 -2.29 -2.68 -16.36
C ASP A 221 -0.91 -2.37 -15.72
N GLY A 222 -0.54 -1.10 -15.61
CA GLY A 222 0.73 -0.72 -15.02
C GLY A 222 0.74 0.62 -14.30
N GLY A 223 1.63 0.74 -13.34
CA GLY A 223 1.77 1.92 -12.48
C GLY A 223 2.73 2.97 -13.03
N ASN A 224 2.45 4.22 -12.71
CA ASN A 224 3.36 5.34 -12.92
C ASN A 224 4.23 5.55 -11.68
N LYS A 225 5.51 5.81 -11.88
CA LYS A 225 6.48 5.91 -10.79
C LYS A 225 7.54 6.96 -11.06
N PHE A 226 7.89 7.70 -10.03
CA PHE A 226 9.04 8.61 -10.01
C PHE A 226 9.86 8.37 -8.74
N THR A 227 11.19 8.37 -8.86
CA THR A 227 12.10 8.28 -7.72
C THR A 227 13.28 9.21 -7.98
N ARG A 228 13.47 10.19 -7.12
CA ARG A 228 14.62 11.11 -7.15
C ARG A 228 15.78 10.51 -6.35
N ASP A 229 16.97 10.93 -6.68
CA ASP A 229 18.19 10.59 -5.95
C ASP A 229 18.41 9.08 -5.79
N ILE A 230 18.62 8.43 -6.94
CA ILE A 230 18.79 6.97 -7.01
C ILE A 230 20.08 6.52 -6.31
N GLU A 231 21.10 7.38 -6.21
CA GLU A 231 22.34 7.02 -5.51
C GLU A 231 22.06 6.69 -4.03
N MET A 232 21.21 7.45 -3.38
CA MET A 232 20.68 7.09 -2.05
C MET A 232 19.62 6.01 -2.11
N ASN A 233 18.88 5.92 -3.22
CA ASN A 233 17.70 5.09 -3.36
C ASN A 233 17.91 3.78 -4.09
N ASP A 234 19.07 3.51 -4.73
CA ASP A 234 19.34 2.14 -5.25
C ASP A 234 19.45 1.16 -4.08
N GLU A 235 19.84 1.63 -2.91
CA GLU A 235 19.72 0.88 -1.68
C GLU A 235 18.29 0.91 -1.12
N LEU A 236 17.56 2.00 -1.27
CA LEU A 236 16.14 2.08 -0.96
C LEU A 236 15.26 1.37 -2.02
N ASN A 237 15.67 1.27 -3.29
CA ASN A 237 14.94 0.58 -4.36
C ASN A 237 15.18 -0.93 -4.43
N SER A 238 16.27 -1.44 -3.91
CA SER A 238 16.43 -2.89 -3.70
C SER A 238 15.54 -3.38 -2.54
N TYR A 239 15.05 -2.50 -1.74
CA TYR A 239 14.03 -2.67 -0.72
C TYR A 239 12.95 -1.65 -1.03
N GLN A 240 11.78 -2.17 -1.30
CA GLN A 240 10.58 -1.43 -1.02
C GLN A 240 10.94 -0.23 -0.15
N ILE A 241 10.63 0.99 -0.55
CA ILE A 241 10.52 2.06 0.42
C ILE A 241 9.50 1.48 1.41
N ASN A 242 10.01 0.66 2.32
CA ASN A 242 9.29 0.23 3.49
C ASN A 242 9.18 1.51 4.29
N VAL A 243 8.16 2.26 3.94
CA VAL A 243 7.70 3.36 4.75
C VAL A 243 7.14 2.70 5.99
N ASN A 244 8.06 2.23 6.82
CA ASN A 244 7.71 1.77 8.13
C ASN A 244 7.21 3.01 8.88
N PRO A 245 5.97 3.03 9.31
CA PRO A 245 5.45 4.17 10.04
C PRO A 245 6.35 4.45 11.24
N LEU A 246 6.55 5.75 11.51
CA LEU A 246 7.43 6.22 12.59
C LEU A 246 7.15 5.55 13.94
N ASN A 247 5.91 5.19 14.20
CA ASN A 247 5.48 4.54 15.43
C ASN A 247 6.18 3.20 15.73
N ILE A 248 6.65 2.45 14.73
CA ILE A 248 7.49 1.27 14.95
C ILE A 248 8.80 1.66 15.65
N TYR A 249 9.31 2.86 15.37
CA TYR A 249 10.57 3.38 15.93
C TYR A 249 10.36 4.26 17.16
N LEU A 250 9.12 4.68 17.47
CA LEU A 250 8.83 5.58 18.60
C LEU A 250 9.43 5.07 19.91
N PRO A 251 9.28 3.81 20.33
CA PRO A 251 9.88 3.34 21.57
C PRO A 251 11.42 3.47 21.59
N ALA A 252 12.07 3.25 20.46
CA ALA A 252 13.52 3.38 20.33
C ALA A 252 13.96 4.85 20.26
N ILE A 253 13.16 5.71 19.65
CA ILE A 253 13.36 7.16 19.60
C ILE A 253 13.25 7.74 21.02
N GLU A 254 12.22 7.38 21.78
CA GLU A 254 12.01 7.84 23.16
C GLU A 254 13.15 7.40 24.09
N ARG A 255 13.71 6.21 23.88
CA ARG A 255 14.89 5.74 24.61
C ARG A 255 16.21 6.38 24.12
N GLY A 256 16.17 7.15 23.03
CA GLY A 256 17.36 7.75 22.40
C GLY A 256 18.27 6.74 21.68
N GLU A 257 17.77 5.55 21.44
CA GLU A 257 18.47 4.48 20.72
C GLU A 257 18.41 4.67 19.21
N PHE A 258 17.35 5.29 18.71
CA PHE A 258 17.13 5.61 17.31
C PHE A 258 16.96 7.13 17.12
N LYS A 259 17.72 7.71 16.21
CA LYS A 259 17.73 9.16 15.97
C LYS A 259 17.24 9.45 14.57
N ILE A 260 16.34 10.41 14.46
CA ILE A 260 15.79 10.90 13.20
C ILE A 260 16.08 12.40 13.04
N GLN A 261 16.12 12.83 11.78
CA GLN A 261 16.16 14.23 11.38
C GLN A 261 14.90 14.53 10.57
N LEU A 262 14.02 15.34 11.16
CA LEU A 262 12.80 15.78 10.48
C LEU A 262 13.14 16.78 9.37
N PRO A 263 12.32 16.86 8.30
CA PRO A 263 12.40 17.95 7.34
C PRO A 263 12.20 19.31 8.02
N GLU A 264 12.76 20.37 7.43
CA GLU A 264 12.52 21.76 7.87
C GLU A 264 11.09 22.21 7.56
N ARG A 265 10.50 21.68 6.47
CA ARG A 265 9.10 21.87 6.08
C ARG A 265 8.18 21.22 7.10
N SER A 266 7.03 21.83 7.40
CA SER A 266 5.98 21.18 8.20
C SER A 266 5.22 20.13 7.38
N ILE A 267 4.49 19.24 8.06
CA ILE A 267 3.67 18.23 7.37
C ILE A 267 2.51 18.89 6.62
N GLU A 268 1.94 19.96 7.17
CA GLU A 268 0.88 20.74 6.53
C GLU A 268 1.40 21.45 5.27
N ASP A 269 2.61 22.00 5.29
CA ASP A 269 3.23 22.61 4.11
C ASP A 269 3.60 21.56 3.07
N ALA A 270 3.99 20.35 3.48
CA ALA A 270 4.25 19.23 2.58
C ALA A 270 2.96 18.77 1.90
N GLN A 271 1.86 18.68 2.66
CA GLN A 271 0.55 18.32 2.12
C GLN A 271 0.06 19.39 1.12
N ALA A 272 0.10 20.66 1.49
CA ALA A 272 -0.30 21.75 0.60
C ALA A 272 0.53 21.79 -0.70
N TYR A 273 1.85 21.54 -0.60
CA TYR A 273 2.72 21.39 -1.75
C TYR A 273 2.30 20.23 -2.65
N ALA A 274 2.00 19.07 -2.06
CA ALA A 274 1.58 17.88 -2.81
C ALA A 274 0.21 18.09 -3.49
N GLU A 275 -0.75 18.71 -2.83
CA GLU A 275 -2.05 19.06 -3.39
C GLU A 275 -1.91 20.02 -4.59
N GLN A 276 -1.06 21.03 -4.46
CA GLN A 276 -0.76 21.94 -5.57
C GLN A 276 -0.10 21.19 -6.73
N LEU A 277 0.87 20.33 -6.44
CA LEU A 277 1.55 19.52 -7.45
C LEU A 277 0.57 18.63 -8.21
N LEU A 278 -0.31 17.90 -7.52
CA LEU A 278 -1.31 17.04 -8.17
C LEU A 278 -2.22 17.86 -9.10
N ALA A 279 -2.63 19.05 -8.68
CA ALA A 279 -3.41 19.96 -9.53
C ALA A 279 -2.63 20.41 -10.78
N GLU A 280 -1.33 20.74 -10.65
CA GLU A 280 -0.44 21.09 -11.76
C GLU A 280 -0.23 19.90 -12.72
N LEU A 281 -0.19 18.67 -12.20
CA LEU A 281 -0.16 17.46 -13.02
C LEU A 281 -1.48 17.18 -13.75
N GLY A 282 -2.57 17.88 -13.42
CA GLY A 282 -3.89 17.64 -13.97
C GLY A 282 -4.71 16.58 -13.21
N ILE A 283 -4.30 16.25 -12.00
CA ILE A 283 -4.96 15.27 -11.12
C ILE A 283 -5.75 16.06 -10.07
N THR A 284 -7.06 16.16 -10.21
CA THR A 284 -7.89 17.09 -9.42
C THR A 284 -8.85 16.43 -8.45
N ASP A 285 -9.22 15.17 -8.67
CA ASP A 285 -10.26 14.48 -7.91
C ASP A 285 -9.68 13.60 -6.79
N PHE A 286 -8.62 14.07 -6.12
CA PHE A 286 -7.94 13.35 -5.07
C PHE A 286 -7.85 14.19 -3.80
N ALA A 287 -7.95 13.53 -2.65
CA ALA A 287 -7.71 14.14 -1.35
C ALA A 287 -6.72 13.33 -0.53
N CYS A 288 -5.96 14.03 0.31
CA CYS A 288 -5.02 13.41 1.23
C CYS A 288 -5.79 12.65 2.33
N VAL A 289 -5.50 11.37 2.47
CA VAL A 289 -6.12 10.49 3.48
C VAL A 289 -5.13 10.01 4.54
N VAL A 290 -3.82 10.09 4.25
CA VAL A 290 -2.74 9.81 5.19
C VAL A 290 -1.65 10.85 5.01
N ALA A 291 -1.23 11.44 6.13
CA ALA A 291 -0.05 12.29 6.20
C ALA A 291 0.75 11.90 7.44
N ARG A 292 1.99 11.42 7.26
CA ARG A 292 2.82 10.96 8.36
C ARG A 292 4.31 11.11 8.09
N ILE A 293 5.12 11.04 9.15
CA ILE A 293 6.57 11.03 9.03
C ILE A 293 7.04 9.64 8.60
N ALA A 294 7.93 9.61 7.62
CA ALA A 294 8.54 8.40 7.08
C ALA A 294 10.07 8.49 7.18
N PRO A 295 10.72 7.72 8.08
CA PRO A 295 12.16 7.63 8.11
C PRO A 295 12.69 7.00 6.81
N LEU A 296 13.72 7.62 6.23
CA LEU A 296 14.45 7.13 5.08
C LEU A 296 15.61 6.26 5.58
N LEU A 297 15.40 4.95 5.57
CA LEU A 297 16.33 4.01 6.17
C LEU A 297 17.16 3.31 5.11
N PRO A 298 18.48 3.17 5.33
CA PRO A 298 19.30 2.30 4.50
C PRO A 298 18.89 0.83 4.71
N ARG A 299 19.30 -0.02 3.77
CA ARG A 299 19.04 -1.45 3.80
C ARG A 299 19.44 -2.12 5.12
N VAL A 300 20.58 -1.74 5.63
CA VAL A 300 21.10 -2.20 6.92
C VAL A 300 21.03 -1.04 7.89
N VAL A 301 20.06 -1.09 8.79
CA VAL A 301 19.88 -0.04 9.80
C VAL A 301 20.88 -0.28 10.93
N ASP A 302 21.83 0.64 11.08
CA ASP A 302 22.65 0.72 12.30
C ASP A 302 21.95 1.63 13.31
N TRP A 303 21.31 1.06 14.33
CA TRP A 303 20.59 1.78 15.38
C TRP A 303 21.46 2.77 16.15
N SER A 304 22.79 2.58 16.12
CA SER A 304 23.75 3.48 16.76
C SER A 304 24.17 4.65 15.86
N ALA A 305 23.94 4.54 14.56
CA ALA A 305 24.20 5.61 13.59
C ALA A 305 23.06 6.65 13.60
N GLY A 306 23.03 7.53 12.65
CA GLY A 306 22.02 8.57 12.52
C GLY A 306 22.54 9.95 12.98
N PRO A 307 21.72 10.97 12.90
CA PRO A 307 20.27 10.90 12.66
C PRO A 307 19.91 10.49 11.24
N TYR A 308 18.90 9.62 11.08
CA TYR A 308 18.36 9.24 9.79
C TYR A 308 17.44 10.34 9.25
N PRO A 309 17.57 10.75 7.99
CA PRO A 309 16.68 11.73 7.39
C PRO A 309 15.26 11.15 7.31
N CYS A 310 14.28 12.04 7.34
CA CYS A 310 12.88 11.71 7.16
C CYS A 310 12.32 12.44 5.94
N ALA A 311 11.27 11.88 5.38
CA ALA A 311 10.33 12.55 4.49
C ALA A 311 8.93 12.51 5.12
N TYR A 312 7.98 13.19 4.50
CA TYR A 312 6.57 13.01 4.79
C TYR A 312 5.97 12.05 3.75
N GLU A 313 5.32 11.00 4.23
CA GLU A 313 4.49 10.15 3.41
C GLU A 313 3.08 10.71 3.36
N LEU A 314 2.62 10.97 2.14
CA LEU A 314 1.30 11.50 1.84
C LEU A 314 0.61 10.52 0.91
N VAL A 315 -0.58 10.07 1.29
CA VAL A 315 -1.39 9.19 0.45
C VAL A 315 -2.67 9.90 0.09
N PHE A 316 -2.95 9.91 -1.19
CA PHE A 316 -4.13 10.53 -1.78
C PHE A 316 -5.00 9.45 -2.39
N THR A 317 -6.30 9.54 -2.19
CA THR A 317 -7.30 8.69 -2.83
C THR A 317 -8.30 9.54 -3.61
N ARG A 318 -8.86 8.95 -4.67
CA ARG A 318 -9.92 9.61 -5.45
C ARG A 318 -11.13 9.89 -4.59
N GLN A 319 -11.74 11.03 -4.84
CA GLN A 319 -13.04 11.40 -4.30
C GLN A 319 -14.14 11.21 -5.36
N VAL A 320 -15.22 10.57 -4.95
CA VAL A 320 -16.44 10.47 -5.75
C VAL A 320 -17.55 11.16 -4.97
N ALA A 321 -18.10 12.24 -5.50
CA ALA A 321 -19.08 13.10 -4.85
C ALA A 321 -18.67 13.55 -3.42
N GLY A 322 -17.37 13.80 -3.20
CA GLY A 322 -16.82 14.23 -1.91
C GLY A 322 -16.55 13.10 -0.90
N VAL A 323 -16.72 11.84 -1.30
CA VAL A 323 -16.38 10.68 -0.48
C VAL A 323 -15.11 10.01 -0.99
N ASN A 324 -14.14 9.83 -0.10
CA ASN A 324 -12.86 9.22 -0.45
C ASN A 324 -13.00 7.71 -0.70
N MET A 325 -12.30 7.24 -1.71
CA MET A 325 -12.10 5.80 -1.88
C MET A 325 -11.20 5.26 -0.78
N THR A 326 -11.52 4.06 -0.31
CA THR A 326 -10.62 3.27 0.53
C THR A 326 -9.50 2.69 -0.33
N TYR A 327 -8.30 2.70 0.17
CA TYR A 327 -7.20 2.00 -0.46
C TYR A 327 -6.61 0.97 0.51
N ASN A 328 -5.94 -0.01 -0.07
CA ASN A 328 -5.17 -0.98 0.67
C ASN A 328 -3.80 -1.11 0.00
N ASP A 329 -2.73 -0.82 0.76
CA ASP A 329 -1.37 -0.96 0.28
C ASP A 329 -0.92 -2.42 0.36
N VAL A 330 -1.65 -3.29 -0.33
CA VAL A 330 -1.22 -4.68 -0.52
C VAL A 330 -0.15 -4.70 -1.60
N THR A 331 1.06 -4.29 -1.25
CA THR A 331 2.20 -4.43 -2.15
C THR A 331 2.61 -5.91 -2.23
N GLY A 332 1.98 -6.63 -3.14
CA GLY A 332 2.58 -7.75 -3.88
C GLY A 332 3.04 -8.99 -3.13
N SER A 333 2.83 -9.11 -1.87
CA SER A 333 3.17 -10.34 -1.14
C SER A 333 1.94 -10.89 -0.43
N GLY A 334 1.16 -11.63 -1.20
CA GLY A 334 0.08 -12.50 -0.78
C GLY A 334 -0.56 -12.13 0.54
N GLY A 335 -1.81 -11.70 0.49
CA GLY A 335 -2.56 -11.31 1.66
C GLY A 335 -2.26 -12.22 2.83
N ARG A 336 -2.10 -11.66 4.01
CA ARG A 336 -1.63 -12.36 5.22
C ARG A 336 -2.45 -13.57 5.60
N LEU A 337 -3.65 -13.66 5.08
CA LEU A 337 -4.61 -14.74 5.36
C LEU A 337 -4.48 -15.94 4.42
N TYR A 338 -3.76 -15.81 3.31
CA TYR A 338 -3.68 -16.84 2.28
C TYR A 338 -2.23 -17.19 1.91
N ARG A 339 -1.38 -17.41 2.93
CA ARG A 339 0.00 -17.88 2.74
C ARG A 339 0.11 -19.16 1.91
N ASP A 340 -0.99 -19.90 1.75
CA ASP A 340 -1.03 -21.17 1.03
C ASP A 340 -1.41 -21.06 -0.45
N THR A 341 -1.64 -19.85 -0.99
CA THR A 341 -1.87 -19.64 -2.43
C THR A 341 -0.68 -18.90 -3.03
N PRO A 342 0.29 -19.60 -3.61
CA PRO A 342 1.60 -19.05 -3.97
C PRO A 342 1.62 -18.01 -5.09
N ASP A 343 0.54 -17.76 -5.79
CA ASP A 343 0.54 -16.91 -6.99
C ASP A 343 -0.69 -15.98 -7.09
N TYR A 344 -1.23 -15.52 -5.95
CA TYR A 344 -2.36 -14.61 -6.01
C TYR A 344 -1.90 -13.17 -6.22
N THR A 345 -1.99 -12.69 -7.43
CA THR A 345 -1.96 -11.26 -7.76
C THR A 345 -3.41 -10.78 -7.78
N PRO A 346 -3.78 -9.71 -7.06
CA PRO A 346 -5.11 -9.13 -7.18
C PRO A 346 -5.38 -8.85 -8.66
N SER A 347 -6.50 -9.31 -9.19
CA SER A 347 -6.87 -9.09 -10.60
C SER A 347 -7.04 -7.59 -10.91
N TRP A 348 -7.18 -6.76 -9.86
CA TRP A 348 -7.42 -5.34 -9.97
C TRP A 348 -7.01 -4.63 -8.67
N GLY A 349 -5.92 -3.86 -8.68
CA GLY A 349 -5.38 -3.15 -7.52
C GLY A 349 -6.23 -1.96 -7.08
N TYR A 350 -5.92 -1.41 -5.91
CA TYR A 350 -6.54 -0.17 -5.44
C TYR A 350 -5.92 1.05 -6.13
N GLU A 351 -6.75 2.06 -6.40
CA GLU A 351 -6.29 3.35 -6.87
C GLU A 351 -5.84 4.22 -5.71
N TYR A 352 -4.61 4.69 -5.76
CA TYR A 352 -4.08 5.69 -4.83
C TYR A 352 -2.88 6.40 -5.44
N ILE A 353 -2.52 7.54 -4.89
CA ILE A 353 -1.24 8.19 -5.18
C ILE A 353 -0.49 8.31 -3.86
N ARG A 354 0.72 7.75 -3.82
CA ARG A 354 1.62 7.89 -2.68
C ARG A 354 2.77 8.80 -3.07
N LEU A 355 3.03 9.79 -2.23
CA LEU A 355 4.14 10.71 -2.36
C LEU A 355 5.02 10.62 -1.11
N LEU A 356 6.34 10.64 -1.29
CA LEU A 356 7.29 11.02 -0.26
C LEU A 356 7.81 12.41 -0.60
N VAL A 357 7.67 13.33 0.35
CA VAL A 357 8.04 14.74 0.19
C VAL A 357 9.03 15.12 1.27
N ASP A 358 10.20 15.61 0.88
CA ASP A 358 11.21 16.20 1.75
C ASP A 358 11.35 17.72 1.51
N ASP A 359 12.40 18.35 2.05
CA ASP A 359 12.66 19.78 1.87
C ASP A 359 12.93 20.16 0.41
N ALA A 360 13.47 19.25 -0.38
CA ALA A 360 13.78 19.46 -1.79
C ALA A 360 12.59 19.18 -2.73
N GLY A 361 11.47 18.67 -2.22
CA GLY A 361 10.26 18.38 -2.98
C GLY A 361 9.93 16.89 -3.05
N VAL A 362 9.42 16.41 -4.18
CA VAL A 362 9.07 14.97 -4.32
C VAL A 362 10.32 14.12 -4.39
N LEU A 363 10.45 13.20 -3.44
CA LEU A 363 11.46 12.15 -3.44
C LEU A 363 10.97 10.89 -4.16
N TYR A 364 9.69 10.56 -3.98
CA TYR A 364 9.07 9.38 -4.55
C TYR A 364 7.60 9.65 -4.85
N MET A 365 7.14 9.16 -5.97
CA MET A 365 5.72 9.12 -6.36
C MET A 365 5.40 7.75 -6.92
N VAL A 366 4.24 7.21 -6.56
CA VAL A 366 3.64 6.06 -7.25
C VAL A 366 2.16 6.29 -7.43
N TYR A 367 1.68 5.96 -8.63
CA TYR A 367 0.27 5.94 -9.01
C TYR A 367 0.02 4.61 -9.72
N PRO A 368 -0.34 3.53 -8.98
CA PRO A 368 -0.27 2.19 -9.51
C PRO A 368 -1.35 1.86 -10.53
N GLN A 369 -2.60 2.19 -10.24
CA GLN A 369 -3.73 1.81 -11.11
C GLN A 369 -4.80 2.89 -11.12
N PRO A 370 -4.84 3.74 -12.16
CA PRO A 370 -5.93 4.70 -12.34
C PRO A 370 -7.27 4.01 -12.53
N TYR A 371 -8.34 4.62 -12.00
CA TYR A 371 -9.71 4.21 -12.23
C TYR A 371 -10.43 5.23 -13.11
N GLU A 372 -11.39 4.74 -13.87
CA GLU A 372 -12.37 5.54 -14.57
C GLU A 372 -13.75 5.33 -13.92
N VAL A 373 -14.33 6.39 -13.36
CA VAL A 373 -15.71 6.40 -12.90
C VAL A 373 -16.60 6.57 -14.11
N THR A 374 -17.30 5.50 -14.50
CA THR A 374 -18.10 5.50 -15.73
C THR A 374 -19.54 5.97 -15.51
N GLU A 375 -20.06 5.81 -14.29
CA GLU A 375 -21.45 6.13 -13.95
C GLU A 375 -21.60 6.36 -12.44
N ILE A 376 -22.41 7.34 -12.07
CA ILE A 376 -22.94 7.44 -10.70
C ILE A 376 -24.30 6.72 -10.70
N VAL A 377 -24.33 5.54 -10.06
CA VAL A 377 -25.54 4.70 -9.98
C VAL A 377 -26.57 5.36 -9.09
N THR A 378 -26.16 5.85 -7.92
CA THR A 378 -26.95 6.69 -7.03
C THR A 378 -26.09 7.73 -6.36
N GLU A 379 -26.61 8.94 -6.18
CA GLU A 379 -25.92 10.04 -5.49
C GLU A 379 -25.89 9.86 -3.97
N SER A 380 -26.84 9.08 -3.44
CA SER A 380 -26.97 8.85 -2.00
C SER A 380 -27.67 7.54 -1.72
N THR A 381 -27.16 6.78 -0.77
CA THR A 381 -27.75 5.51 -0.34
C THR A 381 -27.80 5.42 1.18
N GLU A 382 -28.71 4.60 1.69
CA GLU A 382 -28.74 4.25 3.10
C GLU A 382 -27.54 3.38 3.46
N ILE A 383 -26.92 3.67 4.60
CA ILE A 383 -25.73 2.94 5.06
C ILE A 383 -25.98 2.25 6.40
N LEU A 384 -25.34 1.11 6.56
CA LEU A 384 -25.31 0.37 7.83
C LEU A 384 -24.70 1.25 8.94
N PRO A 385 -25.37 1.40 10.09
CA PRO A 385 -24.83 2.13 11.22
C PRO A 385 -23.49 1.56 11.69
N LEU A 386 -22.60 2.43 12.20
CA LEU A 386 -21.28 2.05 12.71
C LEU A 386 -21.34 0.88 13.72
N GLU A 387 -22.31 0.89 14.63
CA GLU A 387 -22.47 -0.16 15.64
C GLU A 387 -22.73 -1.55 15.02
N GLU A 388 -23.48 -1.60 13.93
CA GLU A 388 -23.73 -2.86 13.20
C GLU A 388 -22.49 -3.29 12.40
N ALA A 389 -21.74 -2.35 11.83
CA ALA A 389 -20.48 -2.63 11.18
C ALA A 389 -19.45 -3.18 12.17
N VAL A 390 -19.34 -2.59 13.36
CA VAL A 390 -18.50 -3.09 14.44
C VAL A 390 -18.92 -4.49 14.87
N ALA A 391 -20.22 -4.75 14.99
CA ALA A 391 -20.73 -6.10 15.31
C ALA A 391 -20.39 -7.12 14.21
N SER A 392 -20.37 -6.71 12.93
CA SER A 392 -19.93 -7.56 11.82
C SER A 392 -18.44 -7.82 11.90
N PHE A 393 -17.63 -6.80 12.20
CA PHE A 393 -16.20 -6.92 12.44
C PHE A 393 -15.91 -7.91 13.59
N GLU A 394 -16.54 -7.74 14.76
CA GLU A 394 -16.35 -8.60 15.93
C GLU A 394 -16.63 -10.08 15.63
N ARG A 395 -17.69 -10.35 14.84
CA ARG A 395 -18.02 -11.73 14.43
C ARG A 395 -16.96 -12.34 13.55
N MET A 396 -16.39 -11.56 12.61
CA MET A 396 -15.54 -12.09 11.55
C MET A 396 -14.08 -12.15 11.92
N ILE A 397 -13.57 -11.17 12.68
CA ILE A 397 -12.14 -11.07 13.00
C ILE A 397 -11.62 -12.31 13.73
N GLY A 398 -12.43 -12.89 14.62
CA GLY A 398 -12.07 -14.11 15.33
C GLY A 398 -12.01 -15.35 14.45
N TYR A 399 -12.65 -15.36 13.29
CA TYR A 399 -12.51 -16.44 12.30
C TYR A 399 -11.33 -16.21 11.37
N GLN A 400 -11.11 -14.97 10.98
CA GLN A 400 -10.04 -14.58 10.10
C GLN A 400 -8.66 -14.94 10.68
N TYR A 401 -8.47 -14.76 11.98
CA TYR A 401 -7.23 -15.06 12.68
C TYR A 401 -7.21 -16.45 13.35
N ALA A 402 -8.31 -17.20 13.40
CA ALA A 402 -8.35 -18.56 13.94
C ALA A 402 -7.44 -19.55 13.15
N ALA A 403 -7.10 -19.25 11.92
CA ALA A 403 -6.18 -20.07 11.12
C ALA A 403 -4.73 -20.07 11.67
N TYR A 404 -4.37 -19.09 12.50
CA TYR A 404 -3.06 -19.09 13.18
C TYR A 404 -2.90 -20.20 14.22
N GLU A 405 -3.98 -20.73 14.81
CA GLU A 405 -3.92 -21.91 15.70
C GLU A 405 -3.53 -23.20 14.97
N THR A 406 -3.68 -23.28 13.65
CA THR A 406 -3.40 -24.49 12.85
C THR A 406 -2.10 -24.41 12.07
N GLY A 407 -1.39 -23.29 12.13
CA GLY A 407 -0.09 -23.08 11.49
C GLY A 407 1.07 -23.69 12.28
N GLU A 408 2.22 -23.86 11.64
CA GLU A 408 3.44 -24.36 12.28
C GLU A 408 4.06 -23.33 13.28
N GLU A 409 3.53 -22.09 13.32
CA GLU A 409 3.97 -21.02 14.21
C GLU A 409 2.84 -20.64 15.16
N GLU A 410 3.00 -20.93 16.44
CA GLU A 410 2.11 -20.43 17.49
C GLU A 410 2.28 -18.90 17.63
N PRO A 411 1.19 -18.15 17.92
CA PRO A 411 1.30 -16.73 18.28
C PRO A 411 2.29 -16.53 19.43
N CYS A 412 3.03 -15.42 19.43
CA CYS A 412 3.88 -15.09 20.57
C CYS A 412 3.04 -14.78 21.82
N ASP A 413 3.64 -14.92 23.01
CA ASP A 413 2.93 -14.74 24.29
C ASP A 413 2.28 -13.33 24.44
N ASP A 414 2.77 -12.33 23.71
CA ASP A 414 2.29 -10.96 23.67
C ASP A 414 1.67 -10.57 22.32
N ALA A 415 1.09 -11.54 21.61
CA ALA A 415 0.41 -11.29 20.34
C ALA A 415 -0.82 -10.41 20.52
N TYR A 416 -0.93 -9.39 19.67
CA TYR A 416 -2.05 -8.46 19.69
C TYR A 416 -2.46 -7.98 18.30
N LEU A 417 -3.71 -7.52 18.21
CA LEU A 417 -4.27 -6.76 17.10
C LEU A 417 -5.04 -5.59 17.68
N CYS A 418 -4.69 -4.37 17.31
CA CYS A 418 -5.39 -3.15 17.72
C CYS A 418 -5.91 -2.41 16.49
N ILE A 419 -7.21 -2.13 16.47
CA ILE A 419 -7.80 -1.22 15.47
C ILE A 419 -7.68 0.19 16.02
N ASP A 420 -7.07 1.10 15.26
CA ASP A 420 -6.79 2.48 15.64
C ASP A 420 -7.55 3.52 14.77
N GLU A 421 -8.10 3.11 13.64
CA GLU A 421 -8.95 3.95 12.81
C GLU A 421 -10.08 3.13 12.18
N ILE A 422 -11.30 3.71 12.14
CA ILE A 422 -12.44 3.18 11.39
C ILE A 422 -12.91 4.27 10.44
N ARG A 423 -12.87 4.02 9.14
CA ARG A 423 -13.20 5.00 8.12
C ARG A 423 -14.42 4.60 7.32
N LEU A 424 -15.36 5.53 7.17
CA LEU A 424 -16.41 5.43 6.17
C LEU A 424 -15.91 6.00 4.84
N GLY A 425 -15.92 5.18 3.81
CA GLY A 425 -15.46 5.54 2.47
C GLY A 425 -16.10 4.68 1.41
N LEU A 426 -15.53 4.67 0.22
CA LEU A 426 -15.97 3.85 -0.90
C LEU A 426 -14.94 2.77 -1.18
N THR A 427 -15.36 1.51 -1.22
CA THR A 427 -14.51 0.38 -1.59
C THR A 427 -15.01 -0.26 -2.86
N ARG A 428 -14.08 -0.66 -3.73
CA ARG A 428 -14.45 -1.38 -4.93
C ARG A 428 -14.90 -2.80 -4.60
N ILE A 429 -15.94 -3.23 -5.28
CA ILE A 429 -16.34 -4.64 -5.41
C ILE A 429 -16.30 -5.03 -6.89
N ALA A 430 -15.72 -6.19 -7.18
CA ALA A 430 -15.60 -6.66 -8.56
C ALA A 430 -16.97 -7.09 -9.11
N GLU A 431 -17.22 -6.77 -10.36
CA GLU A 431 -18.37 -7.29 -11.09
C GLU A 431 -18.16 -8.78 -11.42
N LYS A 432 -19.21 -9.56 -11.26
CA LYS A 432 -19.13 -11.01 -11.48
C LYS A 432 -18.76 -11.31 -12.92
N ASN A 433 -17.70 -12.10 -13.11
CA ASN A 433 -17.15 -12.49 -14.40
C ASN A 433 -16.58 -11.35 -15.26
N ALA A 434 -16.44 -10.15 -14.71
CA ALA A 434 -15.73 -9.04 -15.35
C ALA A 434 -14.38 -8.85 -14.66
N GLN A 435 -13.31 -8.77 -15.45
CA GLN A 435 -12.01 -8.34 -14.95
C GLN A 435 -11.94 -6.83 -15.06
N GLU A 436 -11.42 -6.17 -14.01
CA GLU A 436 -11.17 -4.74 -14.03
C GLU A 436 -12.41 -3.84 -14.20
N GLN A 437 -13.57 -4.36 -13.83
CA GLN A 437 -14.84 -3.62 -13.76
C GLN A 437 -15.55 -3.94 -12.46
N GLY A 438 -16.28 -2.98 -11.91
CA GLY A 438 -17.00 -3.16 -10.66
C GLY A 438 -17.72 -1.91 -10.19
N TYR A 439 -18.02 -1.91 -8.92
CA TYR A 439 -18.72 -0.82 -8.26
C TYR A 439 -17.91 -0.29 -7.09
N LEU A 440 -17.98 1.00 -6.86
CA LEU A 440 -17.62 1.64 -5.61
C LEU A 440 -18.86 1.66 -4.72
N VAL A 441 -18.78 0.97 -3.60
CA VAL A 441 -19.86 0.90 -2.62
C VAL A 441 -19.43 1.48 -1.30
N PRO A 442 -20.36 2.07 -0.52
CA PRO A 442 -20.07 2.50 0.84
C PRO A 442 -19.50 1.35 1.68
N SER A 443 -18.49 1.62 2.47
CA SER A 443 -17.87 0.62 3.33
C SER A 443 -17.30 1.23 4.61
N TRP A 444 -17.32 0.44 5.68
CA TRP A 444 -16.59 0.69 6.89
C TRP A 444 -15.28 -0.08 6.85
N THR A 445 -14.16 0.64 6.77
CA THR A 445 -12.82 0.05 6.73
C THR A 445 -12.16 0.18 8.09
N PHE A 446 -11.69 -0.94 8.61
CA PHE A 446 -11.00 -1.04 9.90
C PHE A 446 -9.51 -1.12 9.65
N PHE A 447 -8.78 -0.10 10.06
CA PHE A 447 -7.32 -0.02 10.01
C PHE A 447 -6.73 -0.25 11.39
N GLY A 448 -5.52 -0.80 11.42
CA GLY A 448 -4.89 -1.06 12.70
C GLY A 448 -3.48 -1.60 12.58
N HIS A 449 -2.96 -2.06 13.69
CA HIS A 449 -1.63 -2.63 13.80
C HIS A 449 -1.66 -3.90 14.66
N TYR A 450 -0.67 -4.78 14.45
CA TYR A 450 -0.63 -6.05 15.14
C TYR A 450 0.79 -6.58 15.31
N LYS A 451 0.97 -7.45 16.29
CA LYS A 451 2.13 -8.28 16.50
C LYS A 451 1.66 -9.73 16.64
N LEU A 452 2.14 -10.62 15.81
CA LEU A 452 1.70 -12.02 15.77
C LEU A 452 2.82 -13.02 16.07
N SER A 453 4.11 -12.61 15.93
CA SER A 453 5.24 -13.50 16.16
C SER A 453 6.44 -12.75 16.75
N ASP A 454 7.29 -13.48 17.50
CA ASP A 454 8.55 -12.96 18.06
C ASP A 454 9.64 -12.71 17.01
N PHE A 455 9.46 -13.25 15.81
CA PHE A 455 10.44 -13.11 14.73
C PHE A 455 10.59 -11.65 14.25
N ARG A 456 9.65 -10.80 14.66
CA ARG A 456 9.63 -9.37 14.34
C ARG A 456 9.15 -8.59 15.57
N PRO A 457 10.10 -8.30 16.50
CA PRO A 457 9.77 -7.75 17.82
C PRO A 457 9.09 -6.37 17.81
N ASP A 458 9.11 -5.68 16.67
CA ASP A 458 8.68 -4.28 16.58
C ASP A 458 7.23 -4.09 16.12
N GLY A 459 6.47 -5.20 16.02
CA GLY A 459 5.06 -5.15 15.58
C GLY A 459 4.93 -4.83 14.08
N TYR A 460 4.21 -5.66 13.34
CA TYR A 460 3.81 -5.37 11.98
C TYR A 460 2.37 -4.91 11.97
N GLY A 461 2.15 -3.84 11.29
CA GLY A 461 0.87 -3.27 10.99
C GLY A 461 1.10 -1.88 10.41
N HIS A 462 0.57 -1.64 9.25
CA HIS A 462 0.68 -0.34 8.62
C HIS A 462 -0.45 0.54 9.13
N HIS A 463 -0.20 1.33 10.18
CA HIS A 463 -1.19 2.29 10.68
C HIS A 463 -1.80 3.09 9.53
N GLY A 464 -3.11 2.94 9.35
CA GLY A 464 -3.90 3.70 8.38
C GLY A 464 -3.67 3.38 6.90
N THR A 465 -2.88 2.35 6.56
CA THR A 465 -2.59 2.01 5.16
C THR A 465 -2.94 0.59 4.76
N GLU A 466 -3.16 -0.28 5.74
CA GLU A 466 -3.57 -1.64 5.52
C GLU A 466 -4.89 -1.93 6.19
N ALA A 467 -5.89 -2.24 5.38
CA ALA A 467 -7.20 -2.61 5.87
C ALA A 467 -7.12 -3.99 6.55
N ILE A 468 -7.40 -4.04 7.83
CA ILE A 468 -7.50 -5.29 8.58
C ILE A 468 -8.77 -6.04 8.16
N LEU A 469 -9.87 -5.31 7.97
CA LEU A 469 -11.14 -5.85 7.51
C LEU A 469 -12.01 -4.72 6.94
N ILE A 470 -12.79 -5.05 5.92
CA ILE A 470 -13.72 -4.12 5.28
C ILE A 470 -15.14 -4.68 5.38
N VAL A 471 -16.05 -3.89 5.93
CA VAL A 471 -17.49 -4.21 6.02
C VAL A 471 -18.23 -3.39 4.97
N ASN A 472 -18.95 -4.07 4.08
CA ASN A 472 -19.85 -3.42 3.14
C ASN A 472 -20.98 -2.70 3.90
N ALA A 473 -21.08 -1.39 3.74
CA ALA A 473 -22.05 -0.60 4.46
C ALA A 473 -23.48 -0.68 3.87
N LEU A 474 -23.68 -1.41 2.77
CA LEU A 474 -25.02 -1.65 2.22
C LEU A 474 -25.71 -2.84 2.90
N ASP A 475 -24.97 -3.91 3.20
CA ASP A 475 -25.56 -5.17 3.66
C ASP A 475 -24.84 -5.84 4.85
N GLY A 476 -23.75 -5.25 5.35
CA GLY A 476 -22.94 -5.77 6.46
C GLY A 476 -22.09 -6.99 6.11
N SER A 477 -21.96 -7.34 4.84
CA SER A 477 -21.06 -8.39 4.39
C SER A 477 -19.61 -7.94 4.48
N ILE A 478 -18.69 -8.91 4.47
CA ILE A 478 -17.26 -8.64 4.46
C ILE A 478 -16.80 -8.55 3.01
N ILE A 479 -16.03 -7.52 2.73
CA ILE A 479 -15.30 -7.37 1.47
C ILE A 479 -13.88 -7.86 1.71
N ASP A 480 -13.46 -8.88 0.96
CA ASP A 480 -12.06 -9.32 0.94
C ASP A 480 -11.21 -8.21 0.28
N PRO A 481 -10.27 -7.59 1.02
CA PRO A 481 -9.49 -6.47 0.48
C PRO A 481 -8.63 -6.88 -0.73
N ASP A 482 -8.21 -8.15 -0.80
CA ASP A 482 -7.36 -8.64 -1.88
C ASP A 482 -8.17 -8.97 -3.13
N ARG A 483 -9.38 -9.53 -2.95
CA ARG A 483 -10.22 -10.00 -4.05
C ARG A 483 -11.28 -9.00 -4.49
N GLY A 484 -11.67 -8.09 -3.62
CA GLY A 484 -12.71 -7.10 -3.89
C GLY A 484 -14.12 -7.70 -3.99
N PHE A 485 -14.43 -8.70 -3.17
CA PHE A 485 -15.80 -9.25 -3.07
C PHE A 485 -16.06 -9.91 -1.73
#